data_e382697e7235ad99bf7a9a72bac516e9
#
_entry.id   e382697e7235ad99bf7a9a72bac516e9
#
_cell.length_a   1.000
_cell.length_b   1.000
_cell.length_c   1.000
_cell.angle_alpha   90.00
_cell.angle_beta   90.00
_cell.angle_gamma   90.00
#
_symmetry.space_group_name_H-M   'P 1'
#
loop_
_entity.id
_entity.type
_entity.pdbx_description
1 polymer ?
#
loop_
_entity_poly.entity_id
_entity_poly.type
_entity_poly.pdbx_seq_one_letter_code
_entity_poly.pdbx_strand_id
1 'polypeptide(L)'
;MVGKLCHCGFGEEYFVLEGNRSLCTVCGGEVLGRSVGIFDTREPEPAPAPGTRVLIVDDQPFFRMRIRDILEQTQHRIVEAADGLEAVRALAAGLRGAAADPSERVSLVILDLNMPGLIDGFQTLGVLKAMDEELPVLILTASPPTPDLLKKLGQLKAKKYLNKASKNLEDLLLRNLEGV
;
A
#
# COMPACT_ATOMS: atom_id res chain seq x y z
N MET A 1 12.11 -3.71 -27.62
CA MET A 1 10.67 -3.47 -27.43
C MET A 1 10.55 -2.23 -26.55
N VAL A 2 9.98 -1.16 -27.09
CA VAL A 2 9.79 0.08 -26.31
C VAL A 2 8.51 -0.14 -25.50
N GLY A 3 8.65 -0.38 -24.20
CA GLY A 3 7.51 -0.47 -23.29
C GLY A 3 6.74 0.85 -23.30
N LYS A 4 5.43 0.78 -23.21
CA LYS A 4 4.58 1.97 -23.15
C LYS A 4 4.80 2.64 -21.81
N LEU A 5 5.07 3.92 -21.85
CA LEU A 5 5.21 4.76 -20.69
C LEU A 5 3.97 5.65 -20.56
N CYS A 6 3.49 5.82 -19.35
CA CYS A 6 2.54 6.89 -19.05
C CYS A 6 3.22 8.25 -19.28
N HIS A 7 2.45 9.31 -19.52
CA HIS A 7 3.00 10.67 -19.61
C HIS A 7 3.74 11.13 -18.34
N CYS A 8 3.53 10.44 -17.21
CA CYS A 8 4.31 10.64 -15.99
C CYS A 8 5.64 9.86 -15.95
N GLY A 9 5.98 9.10 -17.02
CA GLY A 9 7.24 8.40 -17.18
C GLY A 9 7.30 6.98 -16.62
N PHE A 10 6.19 6.42 -16.12
CA PHE A 10 6.15 5.08 -15.54
C PHE A 10 5.77 4.01 -16.56
N GLY A 11 6.37 2.82 -16.41
CA GLY A 11 6.16 1.67 -17.25
C GLY A 11 4.84 0.93 -17.00
N GLU A 12 4.63 -0.13 -17.76
CA GLU A 12 3.38 -0.91 -17.79
C GLU A 12 3.05 -1.59 -16.44
N GLU A 13 4.04 -1.83 -15.59
CA GLU A 13 3.89 -2.41 -14.26
C GLU A 13 3.05 -1.56 -13.29
N TYR A 14 2.80 -0.30 -13.64
CA TYR A 14 2.00 0.64 -12.85
C TYR A 14 0.62 0.93 -13.45
N PHE A 15 0.16 0.10 -14.38
CA PHE A 15 -1.13 0.27 -15.03
C PHE A 15 -2.17 -0.68 -14.43
N VAL A 16 -3.37 -0.18 -14.23
CA VAL A 16 -4.56 -0.98 -13.93
C VAL A 16 -5.53 -0.90 -15.09
N LEU A 17 -6.20 -2.01 -15.37
CA LEU A 17 -7.28 -2.05 -16.34
C LEU A 17 -8.60 -1.70 -15.65
N GLU A 18 -9.25 -0.66 -16.14
CA GLU A 18 -10.60 -0.29 -15.73
C GLU A 18 -11.54 -0.43 -16.94
N GLY A 19 -12.23 -1.56 -17.03
CA GLY A 19 -12.99 -1.91 -18.22
C GLY A 19 -12.08 -2.07 -19.44
N ASN A 20 -12.24 -1.19 -20.42
CA ASN A 20 -11.42 -1.20 -21.65
C ASN A 20 -10.31 -0.13 -21.66
N ARG A 21 -10.00 0.47 -20.51
CA ARG A 21 -9.00 1.55 -20.36
C ARG A 21 -7.87 1.10 -19.46
N SER A 22 -6.64 1.47 -19.84
CA SER A 22 -5.47 1.31 -18.97
C SER A 22 -5.21 2.62 -18.25
N LEU A 23 -5.25 2.60 -16.92
CA LEU A 23 -5.00 3.76 -16.08
C LEU A 23 -3.68 3.59 -15.33
N CYS A 24 -2.92 4.66 -15.27
CA CYS A 24 -1.70 4.69 -14.47
C CYS A 24 -2.05 4.81 -12.99
N THR A 25 -1.61 3.88 -12.15
CA THR A 25 -1.85 3.89 -10.70
C THR A 25 -1.17 5.06 -9.99
N VAL A 26 -0.21 5.70 -10.65
CA VAL A 26 0.59 6.80 -10.08
C VAL A 26 -0.10 8.14 -10.28
N CYS A 27 -0.58 8.44 -11.50
CA CYS A 27 -1.15 9.74 -11.83
C CYS A 27 -2.65 9.71 -12.15
N GLY A 28 -3.26 8.52 -12.25
CA GLY A 28 -4.66 8.35 -12.67
C GLY A 28 -4.92 8.65 -14.15
N GLY A 29 -3.87 8.95 -14.91
CA GLY A 29 -3.98 9.29 -16.33
C GLY A 29 -4.27 8.05 -17.20
N GLU A 30 -5.12 8.22 -18.21
CA GLU A 30 -5.39 7.18 -19.19
C GLU A 30 -4.18 6.96 -20.10
N VAL A 31 -3.80 5.70 -20.28
CA VAL A 31 -2.70 5.31 -21.16
C VAL A 31 -3.26 4.94 -22.51
N LEU A 32 -3.03 5.78 -23.51
CA LEU A 32 -3.44 5.54 -24.87
C LEU A 32 -2.54 4.46 -25.51
N GLY A 33 -3.06 3.26 -25.66
CA GLY A 33 -2.41 2.20 -26.39
C GLY A 33 -3.07 0.84 -26.15
N ARG A 34 -3.23 0.06 -27.19
CA ARG A 34 -3.77 -1.31 -27.12
C ARG A 34 -2.96 -2.14 -26.15
N SER A 35 -3.59 -2.56 -25.07
CA SER A 35 -3.07 -3.57 -24.16
C SER A 35 -2.93 -4.89 -24.92
N VAL A 36 -1.71 -5.34 -25.15
CA VAL A 36 -1.50 -6.77 -25.31
C VAL A 36 -1.49 -7.32 -23.90
N GLY A 37 -2.57 -8.03 -23.53
CA GLY A 37 -2.75 -8.53 -22.20
C GLY A 37 -1.60 -9.46 -21.80
N ILE A 38 -0.87 -9.03 -20.79
CA ILE A 38 -0.32 -9.99 -19.86
C ILE A 38 -1.45 -10.12 -18.82
N PHE A 39 -2.28 -11.12 -19.00
CA PHE A 39 -3.17 -11.56 -17.94
C PHE A 39 -2.27 -11.97 -16.79
N ASP A 40 -2.19 -11.14 -15.76
CA ASP A 40 -1.85 -11.66 -14.45
C ASP A 40 -3.00 -12.60 -14.08
N THR A 41 -2.79 -13.88 -14.32
CA THR A 41 -3.73 -14.97 -14.01
C THR A 41 -3.77 -15.26 -12.51
N ARG A 42 -3.17 -14.41 -11.69
CA ARG A 42 -3.47 -14.44 -10.26
C ARG A 42 -4.91 -14.04 -10.11
N GLU A 43 -5.71 -14.97 -9.63
CA GLU A 43 -7.03 -14.66 -9.12
C GLU A 43 -6.91 -13.45 -8.21
N PRO A 44 -7.82 -12.46 -8.28
CA PRO A 44 -7.82 -11.35 -7.35
C PRO A 44 -7.74 -11.95 -5.95
N GLU A 45 -6.67 -11.62 -5.21
CA GLU A 45 -6.56 -12.08 -3.82
C GLU A 45 -7.86 -11.69 -3.11
N PRO A 46 -8.47 -12.62 -2.36
CA PRO A 46 -9.73 -12.34 -1.69
C PRO A 46 -9.58 -11.09 -0.84
N ALA A 47 -10.58 -10.20 -0.90
CA ALA A 47 -10.65 -9.05 -0.01
C ALA A 47 -10.41 -9.51 1.43
N PRO A 48 -9.67 -8.76 2.25
CA PRO A 48 -9.43 -9.13 3.62
C PRO A 48 -10.77 -9.40 4.29
N ALA A 49 -10.87 -10.55 4.96
CA ALA A 49 -12.12 -10.97 5.60
C ALA A 49 -12.61 -9.85 6.55
N PRO A 50 -13.93 -9.63 6.64
CA PRO A 50 -14.48 -8.64 7.56
C PRO A 50 -13.87 -8.78 8.95
N GLY A 51 -13.34 -7.70 9.51
CA GLY A 51 -12.69 -7.72 10.81
C GLY A 51 -11.17 -7.90 10.80
N THR A 52 -10.52 -7.96 9.62
CA THR A 52 -9.05 -7.97 9.54
C THR A 52 -8.43 -6.69 10.07
N ARG A 53 -7.20 -6.78 10.60
CA ARG A 53 -6.48 -5.63 11.14
C ARG A 53 -5.68 -4.91 10.07
N VAL A 54 -5.87 -3.59 9.98
CA VAL A 54 -5.07 -2.68 9.15
C VAL A 54 -4.21 -1.81 10.07
N LEU A 55 -2.90 -1.80 9.85
CA LEU A 55 -1.95 -0.96 10.56
C LEU A 55 -1.66 0.31 9.74
N ILE A 56 -1.97 1.47 10.29
CA ILE A 56 -1.66 2.78 9.71
C ILE A 56 -0.40 3.31 10.37
N VAL A 57 0.62 3.64 9.56
CA VAL A 57 1.92 4.13 10.04
C VAL A 57 2.23 5.46 9.37
N ASP A 58 2.14 6.55 10.14
CA ASP A 58 2.34 7.92 9.65
C ASP A 58 2.67 8.83 10.86
N ASP A 59 3.67 9.69 10.77
CA ASP A 59 4.03 10.59 11.86
C ASP A 59 3.03 11.74 12.04
N GLN A 60 2.25 12.05 11.00
CA GLN A 60 1.29 13.14 11.02
C GLN A 60 -0.09 12.69 11.51
N PRO A 61 -0.55 13.14 12.68
CA PRO A 61 -1.85 12.75 13.24
C PRO A 61 -3.03 13.03 12.29
N PHE A 62 -2.94 14.13 11.54
CA PHE A 62 -3.95 14.51 10.55
C PHE A 62 -4.14 13.44 9.47
N PHE A 63 -3.04 12.90 8.93
CA PHE A 63 -3.14 11.85 7.91
C PHE A 63 -3.61 10.52 8.51
N ARG A 64 -3.17 10.15 9.70
CA ARG A 64 -3.69 8.95 10.38
C ARG A 64 -5.20 9.04 10.57
N MET A 65 -5.69 10.19 11.08
CA MET A 65 -7.12 10.45 11.26
C MET A 65 -7.87 10.33 9.91
N ARG A 66 -7.37 10.98 8.85
CA ARG A 66 -7.98 10.93 7.52
C ARG A 66 -8.06 9.52 6.95
N ILE A 67 -7.00 8.73 7.09
CA ILE A 67 -7.00 7.34 6.62
C ILE A 67 -7.97 6.51 7.47
N ARG A 68 -7.99 6.71 8.79
CA ARG A 68 -8.96 6.06 9.67
C ARG A 68 -10.39 6.36 9.26
N ASP A 69 -10.75 7.62 9.04
CA ASP A 69 -12.10 8.04 8.64
C ASP A 69 -12.55 7.34 7.34
N ILE A 70 -11.62 7.16 6.38
CA ILE A 70 -11.86 6.38 5.15
C ILE A 70 -12.11 4.91 5.48
N LEU A 71 -11.29 4.33 6.37
CA LEU A 71 -11.36 2.91 6.72
C LEU A 71 -12.54 2.58 7.66
N GLU A 72 -13.06 3.54 8.43
CA GLU A 72 -14.24 3.35 9.28
C GLU A 72 -15.50 3.01 8.47
N GLN A 73 -15.51 3.33 7.17
CA GLN A 73 -16.57 2.90 6.24
C GLN A 73 -16.48 1.39 5.92
N THR A 74 -15.40 0.76 6.31
CA THR A 74 -15.12 -0.68 6.13
C THR A 74 -15.27 -1.41 7.46
N GLN A 75 -15.27 -2.74 7.43
CA GLN A 75 -15.36 -3.56 8.65
C GLN A 75 -13.98 -3.89 9.25
N HIS A 76 -12.93 -3.14 8.89
CA HIS A 76 -11.57 -3.42 9.35
C HIS A 76 -11.31 -2.87 10.75
N ARG A 77 -10.50 -3.59 11.53
CA ARG A 77 -9.97 -3.09 12.80
C ARG A 77 -8.72 -2.27 12.50
N ILE A 78 -8.66 -1.06 13.04
CA ILE A 78 -7.57 -0.13 12.78
C ILE A 78 -6.60 -0.13 13.96
N VAL A 79 -5.32 -0.24 13.65
CA VAL A 79 -4.21 -0.03 14.58
C VAL A 79 -3.37 1.12 14.05
N GLU A 80 -3.00 2.07 14.90
CA GLU A 80 -2.18 3.22 14.51
C GLU A 80 -0.78 3.13 15.11
N ALA A 81 0.19 3.64 14.36
CA ALA A 81 1.57 3.85 14.80
C ALA A 81 2.05 5.22 14.29
N ALA A 82 2.69 5.99 15.16
CA ALA A 82 3.19 7.32 14.84
C ALA A 82 4.64 7.29 14.31
N ASP A 83 5.31 6.17 14.42
CA ASP A 83 6.68 5.98 13.91
C ASP A 83 6.95 4.51 13.56
N GLY A 84 8.12 4.27 12.97
CA GLY A 84 8.50 2.93 12.54
C GLY A 84 8.71 1.95 13.69
N LEU A 85 9.14 2.41 14.86
CA LEU A 85 9.34 1.54 16.02
C LEU A 85 8.00 1.09 16.61
N GLU A 86 7.03 1.99 16.69
CA GLU A 86 5.65 1.65 17.07
C GLU A 86 5.04 0.66 16.08
N ALA A 87 5.27 0.86 14.78
CA ALA A 87 4.81 -0.06 13.74
C ALA A 87 5.37 -1.48 13.93
N VAL A 88 6.67 -1.62 14.18
CA VAL A 88 7.31 -2.90 14.44
C VAL A 88 6.74 -3.56 15.68
N ARG A 89 6.51 -2.81 16.76
CA ARG A 89 5.89 -3.31 17.99
C ARG A 89 4.46 -3.78 17.76
N ALA A 90 3.67 -3.02 17.01
CA ALA A 90 2.29 -3.36 16.66
C ALA A 90 2.22 -4.67 15.86
N LEU A 91 3.07 -4.81 14.83
CA LEU A 91 3.15 -6.04 14.04
C LEU A 91 3.58 -7.23 14.91
N ALA A 92 4.62 -7.06 15.74
CA ALA A 92 5.07 -8.12 16.64
C ALA A 92 3.98 -8.55 17.64
N ALA A 93 3.18 -7.62 18.13
CA ALA A 93 2.04 -7.92 19.00
C ALA A 93 0.96 -8.71 18.24
N GLY A 94 0.63 -8.28 17.02
CA GLY A 94 -0.31 -8.96 16.15
C GLY A 94 0.10 -10.40 15.81
N LEU A 95 1.38 -10.61 15.48
CA LEU A 95 1.92 -11.95 15.20
C LEU A 95 1.86 -12.87 16.42
N ARG A 96 2.14 -12.35 17.62
CA ARG A 96 2.02 -13.13 18.86
C ARG A 96 0.55 -13.42 19.20
N GLY A 97 -0.33 -12.45 19.05
CA GLY A 97 -1.78 -12.60 19.30
C GLY A 97 -2.43 -13.58 18.33
N ALA A 98 -2.00 -13.59 17.08
CA ALA A 98 -2.51 -14.46 16.04
C ALA A 98 -2.30 -15.97 16.33
N ALA A 99 -1.39 -16.33 17.22
CA ALA A 99 -1.23 -17.70 17.67
C ALA A 99 -2.43 -18.20 18.50
N ALA A 100 -3.12 -17.30 19.20
CA ALA A 100 -4.31 -17.61 19.99
C ALA A 100 -5.61 -17.22 19.26
N ASP A 101 -5.60 -16.11 18.53
CA ASP A 101 -6.72 -15.58 17.76
C ASP A 101 -6.22 -15.05 16.40
N PRO A 102 -6.49 -15.75 15.28
CA PRO A 102 -6.09 -15.32 13.95
C PRO A 102 -6.55 -13.90 13.58
N SER A 103 -7.64 -13.39 14.17
CA SER A 103 -8.14 -12.04 13.93
C SER A 103 -7.23 -10.93 14.48
N GLU A 104 -6.27 -11.30 15.34
CA GLU A 104 -5.25 -10.39 15.86
C GLU A 104 -4.12 -10.11 14.86
N ARG A 105 -4.00 -10.91 13.78
CA ARG A 105 -2.99 -10.70 12.75
C ARG A 105 -3.22 -9.39 12.00
N VAL A 106 -2.14 -8.63 11.81
CA VAL A 106 -2.15 -7.50 10.88
C VAL A 106 -2.15 -8.05 9.45
N SER A 107 -3.16 -7.71 8.68
CA SER A 107 -3.37 -8.22 7.32
C SER A 107 -2.92 -7.25 6.23
N LEU A 108 -2.79 -5.96 6.59
CA LEU A 108 -2.33 -4.90 5.69
C LEU A 108 -1.63 -3.82 6.50
N VAL A 109 -0.58 -3.24 5.93
CA VAL A 109 0.06 -2.02 6.45
C VAL A 109 -0.08 -0.90 5.43
N ILE A 110 -0.50 0.29 5.88
CA ILE A 110 -0.44 1.55 5.14
C ILE A 110 0.71 2.34 5.75
N LEU A 111 1.77 2.58 4.98
CA LEU A 111 3.04 3.11 5.49
C LEU A 111 3.44 4.39 4.79
N ASP A 112 3.65 5.48 5.55
CA ASP A 112 4.40 6.63 5.05
C ASP A 112 5.91 6.35 5.01
N LEU A 113 6.58 6.90 4.01
CA LEU A 113 8.05 6.84 3.91
C LEU A 113 8.72 8.01 4.61
N ASN A 114 8.03 9.14 4.75
CA ASN A 114 8.60 10.37 5.27
C ASN A 114 8.30 10.52 6.76
N MET A 115 8.86 9.64 7.55
CA MET A 115 8.71 9.67 9.00
C MET A 115 10.06 9.97 9.66
N PRO A 116 10.16 10.99 10.52
CA PRO A 116 11.33 11.17 11.38
C PRO A 116 11.33 10.10 12.47
N GLY A 117 12.49 9.67 12.92
CA GLY A 117 12.59 8.71 14.03
C GLY A 117 13.87 7.91 14.01
N LEU A 118 13.93 6.89 14.86
CA LEU A 118 15.08 5.97 14.95
C LEU A 118 15.23 5.11 13.69
N ILE A 119 14.12 4.79 13.04
CA ILE A 119 14.06 4.11 11.75
C ILE A 119 13.14 4.90 10.83
N ASP A 120 13.59 5.13 9.60
CA ASP A 120 12.80 5.79 8.57
C ASP A 120 11.77 4.83 7.94
N GLY A 121 10.91 5.34 7.05
CA GLY A 121 9.87 4.52 6.42
C GLY A 121 10.43 3.37 5.57
N PHE A 122 11.60 3.53 4.93
CA PHE A 122 12.23 2.45 4.17
C PHE A 122 12.79 1.36 5.07
N GLN A 123 13.45 1.75 6.17
CA GLN A 123 13.94 0.82 7.17
C GLN A 123 12.77 0.09 7.82
N THR A 124 11.69 0.82 8.12
CA THR A 124 10.45 0.24 8.63
C THR A 124 9.90 -0.81 7.67
N LEU A 125 9.75 -0.49 6.38
CA LEU A 125 9.32 -1.44 5.36
C LEU A 125 10.19 -2.70 5.35
N GLY A 126 11.52 -2.52 5.36
CA GLY A 126 12.46 -3.64 5.39
C GLY A 126 12.28 -4.54 6.61
N VAL A 127 12.11 -3.96 7.81
CA VAL A 127 11.88 -4.72 9.04
C VAL A 127 10.54 -5.45 9.01
N LEU A 128 9.47 -4.77 8.62
CA LEU A 128 8.13 -5.39 8.52
C LEU A 128 8.15 -6.59 7.57
N LYS A 129 8.80 -6.46 6.41
CA LYS A 129 8.94 -7.55 5.44
C LYS A 129 9.87 -8.68 5.92
N ALA A 130 10.86 -8.39 6.75
CA ALA A 130 11.67 -9.41 7.38
C ALA A 130 10.92 -10.19 8.46
N MET A 131 9.95 -9.57 9.12
CA MET A 131 9.08 -10.22 10.11
C MET A 131 7.97 -11.07 9.48
N ASP A 132 7.40 -10.59 8.39
CA ASP A 132 6.36 -11.28 7.62
C ASP A 132 6.52 -10.89 6.13
N GLU A 133 7.12 -11.80 5.35
CA GLU A 133 7.41 -11.56 3.93
C GLU A 133 6.14 -11.39 3.10
N GLU A 134 5.09 -12.12 3.45
CA GLU A 134 3.80 -12.09 2.75
C GLU A 134 2.91 -10.91 3.16
N LEU A 135 3.27 -10.18 4.23
CA LEU A 135 2.49 -9.03 4.69
C LEU A 135 2.36 -7.97 3.58
N PRO A 136 1.16 -7.66 3.10
CA PRO A 136 0.97 -6.61 2.13
C PRO A 136 1.28 -5.24 2.75
N VAL A 137 2.15 -4.46 2.12
CA VAL A 137 2.47 -3.09 2.54
C VAL A 137 2.15 -2.11 1.40
N LEU A 138 1.17 -1.27 1.64
CA LEU A 138 0.77 -0.17 0.79
C LEU A 138 1.55 1.09 1.20
N ILE A 139 2.33 1.65 0.29
CA ILE A 139 3.04 2.90 0.55
C ILE A 139 2.12 4.07 0.27
N LEU A 140 1.97 4.94 1.25
CA LEU A 140 1.21 6.18 1.14
C LEU A 140 2.08 7.36 1.57
N THR A 141 2.64 8.10 0.62
CA THR A 141 3.62 9.15 0.90
C THR A 141 3.39 10.41 0.06
N ALA A 142 3.85 11.55 0.56
CA ALA A 142 3.86 12.81 -0.18
C ALA A 142 5.03 12.91 -1.19
N SER A 143 6.04 12.04 -1.08
CA SER A 143 7.17 12.02 -2.02
C SER A 143 6.68 11.76 -3.45
N PRO A 144 7.19 12.48 -4.46
CA PRO A 144 6.85 12.20 -5.84
C PRO A 144 7.39 10.85 -6.27
N PRO A 145 6.67 10.12 -7.13
CA PRO A 145 7.12 8.85 -7.66
C PRO A 145 8.30 9.08 -8.64
N THR A 146 9.50 8.70 -8.23
CA THR A 146 10.68 8.69 -9.09
C THR A 146 11.04 7.26 -9.47
N PRO A 147 11.69 7.01 -10.61
CA PRO A 147 12.13 5.66 -11.00
C PRO A 147 12.96 4.97 -9.91
N ASP A 148 13.85 5.71 -9.25
CA ASP A 148 14.70 5.18 -8.18
C ASP A 148 13.89 4.80 -6.95
N LEU A 149 12.91 5.63 -6.57
CA LEU A 149 12.00 5.34 -5.46
C LEU A 149 11.24 4.04 -5.75
N LEU A 150 10.63 3.93 -6.91
CA LEU A 150 9.82 2.78 -7.27
C LEU A 150 10.64 1.51 -7.40
N LYS A 151 11.85 1.60 -7.98
CA LYS A 151 12.80 0.47 -8.00
C LYS A 151 13.15 -0.01 -6.59
N LYS A 152 13.43 0.91 -5.68
CA LYS A 152 13.73 0.59 -4.28
C LYS A 152 12.53 -0.07 -3.58
N LEU A 153 11.32 0.46 -3.80
CA LEU A 153 10.10 -0.13 -3.26
C LEU A 153 9.82 -1.53 -3.80
N GLY A 154 10.05 -1.76 -5.10
CA GLY A 154 9.95 -3.08 -5.72
C GLY A 154 10.96 -4.08 -5.12
N GLN A 155 12.20 -3.66 -4.88
CA GLN A 155 13.20 -4.50 -4.21
C GLN A 155 12.80 -4.88 -2.78
N LEU A 156 12.11 -3.99 -2.08
CA LEU A 156 11.58 -4.22 -0.73
C LEU A 156 10.19 -4.89 -0.75
N LYS A 157 9.70 -5.33 -1.91
CA LYS A 157 8.41 -6.03 -2.08
C LYS A 157 7.22 -5.23 -1.53
N ALA A 158 7.25 -3.89 -1.66
CA ALA A 158 6.07 -3.08 -1.40
C ALA A 158 4.97 -3.46 -2.39
N LYS A 159 3.73 -3.63 -1.91
CA LYS A 159 2.61 -4.08 -2.76
C LYS A 159 2.20 -2.99 -3.74
N LYS A 160 2.03 -1.76 -3.26
CA LYS A 160 1.60 -0.61 -4.06
C LYS A 160 2.14 0.70 -3.51
N TYR A 161 2.15 1.70 -4.38
CA TYR A 161 2.48 3.08 -4.05
C TYR A 161 1.27 3.99 -4.33
N LEU A 162 0.93 4.84 -3.36
CA LEU A 162 -0.06 5.90 -3.49
C LEU A 162 0.55 7.24 -3.06
N ASN A 163 0.16 8.32 -3.75
CA ASN A 163 0.58 9.66 -3.37
C ASN A 163 -0.49 10.32 -2.48
N LYS A 164 -0.08 10.87 -1.33
CA LYS A 164 -0.97 11.60 -0.40
C LYS A 164 -1.69 12.78 -1.05
N ALA A 165 -1.11 13.37 -2.11
CA ALA A 165 -1.69 14.50 -2.85
C ALA A 165 -2.69 14.06 -3.95
N SER A 166 -2.96 12.76 -4.11
CA SER A 166 -3.91 12.27 -5.11
C SER A 166 -5.31 12.81 -4.82
N LYS A 167 -5.96 13.36 -5.85
CA LYS A 167 -7.32 13.95 -5.72
C LYS A 167 -8.38 12.92 -5.34
N ASN A 168 -8.18 11.67 -5.74
CA ASN A 168 -9.07 10.53 -5.51
C ASN A 168 -8.46 9.53 -4.51
N LEU A 169 -7.75 10.03 -3.49
CA LEU A 169 -7.05 9.18 -2.52
C LEU A 169 -7.98 8.17 -1.82
N GLU A 170 -9.20 8.59 -1.48
CA GLU A 170 -10.20 7.74 -0.85
C GLU A 170 -10.55 6.54 -1.74
N ASP A 171 -10.94 6.78 -2.99
CA ASP A 171 -11.24 5.71 -3.95
C ASP A 171 -10.05 4.78 -4.17
N LEU A 172 -8.84 5.36 -4.25
CA LEU A 172 -7.61 4.58 -4.44
C LEU A 172 -7.31 3.70 -3.22
N LEU A 173 -7.52 4.19 -2.01
CA LEU A 173 -7.35 3.40 -0.79
C LEU A 173 -8.38 2.27 -0.75
N LEU A 174 -9.67 2.56 -0.90
CA LEU A 174 -10.73 1.55 -0.84
C LEU A 174 -10.53 0.44 -1.87
N ARG A 175 -10.26 0.78 -3.13
CA ARG A 175 -9.97 -0.22 -4.19
C ARG A 175 -8.74 -1.10 -3.90
N ASN A 176 -7.76 -0.56 -3.20
CA ASN A 176 -6.57 -1.32 -2.83
C ASN A 176 -6.77 -2.18 -1.59
N LEU A 177 -7.80 -1.89 -0.79
CA LEU A 177 -8.26 -2.75 0.30
C LEU A 177 -9.07 -3.94 -0.20
N GLU A 178 -9.87 -3.76 -1.26
CA GLU A 178 -10.66 -4.83 -1.88
C GLU A 178 -9.81 -5.91 -2.55
N GLY A 179 -8.52 -5.69 -2.73
CA GLY A 179 -7.57 -6.61 -3.40
C GLY A 179 -6.43 -7.12 -2.51
N VAL A 180 -6.59 -7.08 -1.17
CA VAL A 180 -5.55 -7.52 -0.21
C VAL A 180 -5.97 -8.78 0.53
#